data_e8b7db9f384741ff29f88410f944ec18
#
_entry.id   e8b7db9f384741ff29f88410f944ec18
#
_cell.length_a   1.000
_cell.length_b   1.000
_cell.length_c   1.000
_cell.angle_alpha   90.00
_cell.angle_beta   90.00
_cell.angle_gamma   90.00
#
_symmetry.space_group_name_H-M   'P 1'
#
loop_
_entity.id
_entity.type
_entity.pdbx_description
1 polymer ?
#
loop_
_entity_poly.entity_id
_entity_poly.type
_entity_poly.pdbx_seq_one_letter_code
_entity_poly.pdbx_strand_id
1 'polypeptide(L)'
;MPRNLDEVRAQIREMGEIVGHGDRAEAEIARLNAAMARAHEVVVEKHYSVLPLSRRGWVSGSDSLVSSLLTETGLFNAATKLGLGTGGLISLEEIVKARPDFLLVSEAGDRAEDEGSAFLLHPALERFYPPSKRIVIPERLTVCGGVMLADALDVLVKELKRVER
;
A
#
# COMPACT_ATOMS: atom_id res chain seq x y z
N MET A 1 -3.23 -13.86 -9.25
CA MET A 1 -3.00 -12.96 -8.10
C MET A 1 -4.21 -12.05 -7.92
N PRO A 2 -4.73 -11.91 -6.69
CA PRO A 2 -5.87 -11.02 -6.46
C PRO A 2 -5.50 -9.56 -6.72
N ARG A 3 -6.41 -8.82 -7.33
CA ARG A 3 -6.26 -7.39 -7.66
C ARG A 3 -7.07 -6.47 -6.77
N ASN A 4 -8.00 -7.03 -6.00
CA ASN A 4 -8.83 -6.30 -5.06
C ASN A 4 -9.12 -7.13 -3.82
N LEU A 5 -9.71 -6.51 -2.80
CA LEU A 5 -9.98 -7.18 -1.53
C LEU A 5 -11.07 -8.23 -1.61
N ASP A 6 -12.03 -8.09 -2.53
CA ASP A 6 -13.06 -9.12 -2.72
C ASP A 6 -12.45 -10.40 -3.28
N GLU A 7 -11.52 -10.28 -4.22
CA GLU A 7 -10.75 -11.43 -4.73
C GLU A 7 -9.89 -12.07 -3.63
N VAL A 8 -9.33 -11.27 -2.72
CA VAL A 8 -8.58 -11.77 -1.55
C VAL A 8 -9.49 -12.60 -0.64
N ARG A 9 -10.67 -12.07 -0.32
CA ARG A 9 -11.64 -12.78 0.52
C ARG A 9 -12.08 -14.10 -0.13
N ALA A 10 -12.34 -14.07 -1.44
CA ALA A 10 -12.68 -15.28 -2.19
C ALA A 10 -11.55 -16.30 -2.18
N GLN A 11 -10.31 -15.88 -2.34
CA GLN A 11 -9.12 -16.73 -2.27
C GLN A 11 -8.97 -17.38 -0.89
N ILE A 12 -9.17 -16.64 0.18
CA ILE A 12 -9.11 -17.16 1.55
C ILE A 12 -10.18 -18.24 1.76
N ARG A 13 -11.42 -18.02 1.30
CA ARG A 13 -12.49 -19.00 1.39
C ARG A 13 -12.18 -20.28 0.60
N GLU A 14 -11.72 -20.12 -0.64
CA GLU A 14 -11.34 -21.25 -1.50
C GLU A 14 -10.24 -22.10 -0.85
N MET A 15 -9.20 -21.48 -0.33
CA MET A 15 -8.13 -22.18 0.38
C MET A 15 -8.66 -22.89 1.63
N GLY A 16 -9.54 -22.26 2.38
CA GLY A 16 -10.19 -22.86 3.54
C GLY A 16 -11.00 -24.11 3.19
N GLU A 17 -11.72 -24.09 2.08
CA GLU A 17 -12.48 -25.25 1.58
C GLU A 17 -11.55 -26.40 1.14
N ILE A 18 -10.48 -26.07 0.42
CA ILE A 18 -9.51 -27.07 -0.06
C ILE A 18 -8.86 -27.83 1.09
N VAL A 19 -8.50 -27.13 2.18
CA VAL A 19 -7.82 -27.73 3.33
C VAL A 19 -8.78 -28.18 4.44
N GLY A 20 -10.09 -28.05 4.26
CA GLY A 20 -11.10 -28.47 5.22
C GLY A 20 -11.19 -27.57 6.48
N HIS A 21 -10.79 -26.32 6.39
CA HIS A 21 -10.79 -25.35 7.49
C HIS A 21 -11.57 -24.06 7.14
N GLY A 22 -12.80 -24.21 6.67
CA GLY A 22 -13.66 -23.08 6.35
C GLY A 22 -13.92 -22.13 7.51
N ASP A 23 -13.97 -22.65 8.74
CA ASP A 23 -14.10 -21.85 9.97
C ASP A 23 -12.92 -20.91 10.20
N ARG A 24 -11.69 -21.38 9.96
CA ARG A 24 -10.49 -20.55 10.01
C ARG A 24 -10.48 -19.48 8.92
N ALA A 25 -10.91 -19.83 7.72
CA ALA A 25 -11.03 -18.90 6.61
C ALA A 25 -11.97 -17.73 6.97
N GLU A 26 -13.13 -18.02 7.52
CA GLU A 26 -14.09 -16.99 7.95
C GLU A 26 -13.52 -16.13 9.10
N ALA A 27 -12.77 -16.73 10.04
CA ALA A 27 -12.09 -15.99 11.11
C ALA A 27 -11.04 -15.03 10.56
N GLU A 28 -10.26 -15.45 9.57
CA GLU A 28 -9.26 -14.58 8.91
C GLU A 28 -9.89 -13.45 8.11
N ILE A 29 -11.01 -13.71 7.43
CA ILE A 29 -11.78 -12.68 6.73
C ILE A 29 -12.34 -11.67 7.74
N ALA A 30 -12.86 -12.12 8.87
CA ALA A 30 -13.35 -11.25 9.93
C ALA A 30 -12.21 -10.38 10.50
N ARG A 31 -11.01 -10.94 10.68
CA ARG A 31 -9.82 -10.21 11.11
C ARG A 31 -9.43 -9.13 10.09
N LEU A 32 -9.44 -9.45 8.80
CA LEU A 32 -9.17 -8.51 7.72
C LEU A 32 -10.19 -7.36 7.73
N ASN A 33 -11.48 -7.68 7.82
CA ASN A 33 -12.55 -6.69 7.85
C ASN A 33 -12.45 -5.77 9.08
N ALA A 34 -12.09 -6.33 10.24
CA ALA A 34 -11.89 -5.55 11.46
C ALA A 34 -10.68 -4.59 11.33
N ALA A 35 -9.57 -5.06 10.76
CA ALA A 35 -8.41 -4.22 10.50
C ALA A 35 -8.73 -3.11 9.50
N MET A 36 -9.53 -3.41 8.48
CA MET A 36 -10.01 -2.43 7.51
C MET A 36 -10.86 -1.36 8.18
N ALA A 37 -11.78 -1.76 9.06
CA ALA A 37 -12.62 -0.81 9.80
C ALA A 37 -11.79 0.11 10.68
N ARG A 38 -10.79 -0.42 11.40
CA ARG A 38 -9.88 0.39 12.21
C ARG A 38 -9.10 1.41 11.38
N ALA A 39 -8.58 0.97 10.23
CA ALA A 39 -7.86 1.87 9.32
C ALA A 39 -8.78 2.96 8.76
N HIS A 40 -9.99 2.60 8.38
CA HIS A 40 -10.98 3.54 7.86
C HIS A 40 -11.32 4.65 8.88
N GLU A 41 -11.50 4.29 10.14
CA GLU A 41 -11.75 5.26 11.21
C GLU A 41 -10.63 6.30 11.34
N VAL A 42 -9.39 5.88 11.14
CA VAL A 42 -8.22 6.78 11.24
C VAL A 42 -8.13 7.75 10.07
N VAL A 43 -8.52 7.33 8.86
CA VAL A 43 -8.24 8.09 7.63
C VAL A 43 -9.44 8.79 7.00
N VAL A 44 -10.67 8.42 7.36
CA VAL A 44 -11.90 8.82 6.65
C VAL A 44 -12.08 10.34 6.51
N GLU A 45 -11.65 11.11 7.47
CA GLU A 45 -11.78 12.59 7.46
C GLU A 45 -10.55 13.30 6.91
N LYS A 46 -9.47 12.59 6.60
CA LYS A 46 -8.17 13.18 6.31
C LYS A 46 -7.89 13.40 4.83
N HIS A 47 -8.52 12.64 3.95
CA HIS A 47 -8.41 12.75 2.49
C HIS A 47 -6.98 12.76 1.95
N TYR A 48 -6.08 11.99 2.55
CA TYR A 48 -4.69 11.91 2.11
C TYR A 48 -4.55 11.24 0.76
N SER A 49 -3.68 11.81 -0.07
CA SER A 49 -3.21 11.26 -1.33
C SER A 49 -1.90 10.52 -1.10
N VAL A 50 -1.84 9.26 -1.51
CA VAL A 50 -0.68 8.39 -1.30
C VAL A 50 -0.23 7.81 -2.65
N LEU A 51 1.06 7.84 -2.92
CA LEU A 51 1.65 7.25 -4.11
C LEU A 51 2.43 5.97 -3.75
N PRO A 52 1.92 4.79 -4.16
CA PRO A 52 2.67 3.54 -3.97
C PRO A 52 3.87 3.49 -4.93
N LEU A 53 5.07 3.68 -4.39
CA LEU A 53 6.30 3.80 -5.15
C LEU A 53 7.26 2.66 -4.78
N SER A 54 7.66 1.89 -5.78
CA SER A 54 8.61 0.80 -5.66
C SER A 54 9.95 1.17 -6.31
N ARG A 55 10.86 0.21 -6.31
CA ARG A 55 12.16 0.33 -6.95
C ARG A 55 12.07 0.85 -8.38
N ARG A 56 13.07 1.58 -8.83
CA ARG A 56 13.21 2.13 -10.19
C ARG A 56 12.09 3.09 -10.61
N GLY A 57 11.31 3.59 -9.65
CA GLY A 57 10.20 4.47 -9.98
C GLY A 57 8.95 3.76 -10.47
N TRP A 58 8.80 2.46 -10.20
CA TRP A 58 7.56 1.74 -10.48
C TRP A 58 6.47 2.20 -9.53
N VAL A 59 5.31 2.50 -10.08
CA VAL A 59 4.12 2.91 -9.33
C VAL A 59 3.02 1.88 -9.52
N SER A 60 2.42 1.44 -8.42
CA SER A 60 1.23 0.59 -8.45
C SER A 60 0.02 1.41 -8.85
N GLY A 61 -0.59 1.06 -9.99
CA GLY A 61 -1.71 1.80 -10.57
C GLY A 61 -3.05 1.56 -9.86
N SER A 62 -4.08 2.18 -10.40
CA SER A 62 -5.45 2.10 -9.86
C SER A 62 -6.04 0.68 -9.90
N ASP A 63 -5.59 -0.17 -10.83
CA ASP A 63 -6.01 -1.58 -10.95
C ASP A 63 -4.98 -2.49 -10.29
N SER A 64 -4.79 -2.33 -8.98
CA SER A 64 -3.85 -3.12 -8.19
C SER A 64 -4.40 -3.39 -6.79
N LEU A 65 -3.90 -4.45 -6.16
CA LEU A 65 -4.29 -4.79 -4.78
C LEU A 65 -3.97 -3.66 -3.80
N VAL A 66 -2.82 -3.03 -3.95
CA VAL A 66 -2.41 -1.89 -3.11
C VAL A 66 -3.39 -0.73 -3.27
N SER A 67 -3.82 -0.43 -4.51
CA SER A 67 -4.81 0.61 -4.77
C SER A 67 -6.15 0.28 -4.11
N SER A 68 -6.61 -0.96 -4.20
CA SER A 68 -7.83 -1.42 -3.53
C SER A 68 -7.73 -1.24 -2.01
N LEU A 69 -6.59 -1.62 -1.43
CA LEU A 69 -6.32 -1.46 -0.01
C LEU A 69 -6.40 0.01 0.43
N LEU A 70 -5.76 0.90 -0.31
CA LEU A 70 -5.77 2.34 -0.03
C LEU A 70 -7.19 2.92 -0.16
N THR A 71 -7.86 2.61 -1.26
CA THR A 71 -9.19 3.17 -1.57
C THR A 71 -10.23 2.73 -0.56
N GLU A 72 -10.25 1.47 -0.17
CA GLU A 72 -11.22 0.95 0.81
C GLU A 72 -10.97 1.49 2.22
N THR A 73 -9.74 1.91 2.55
CA THR A 73 -9.48 2.60 3.81
C THR A 73 -9.88 4.08 3.80
N GLY A 74 -10.11 4.65 2.63
CA GLY A 74 -10.44 6.06 2.47
C GLY A 74 -9.29 6.94 2.00
N LEU A 75 -8.13 6.33 1.69
CA LEU A 75 -7.00 7.01 1.10
C LEU A 75 -7.16 7.10 -0.42
N PHE A 76 -6.55 8.10 -1.02
CA PHE A 76 -6.56 8.29 -2.46
C PHE A 76 -5.24 7.81 -3.08
N ASN A 77 -5.31 6.95 -4.10
CA ASN A 77 -4.10 6.56 -4.84
C ASN A 77 -3.74 7.65 -5.87
N ALA A 78 -2.64 8.35 -5.63
CA ALA A 78 -2.17 9.43 -6.49
C ALA A 78 -1.84 8.96 -7.92
N ALA A 79 -1.57 7.68 -8.14
CA ALA A 79 -1.34 7.12 -9.47
C ALA A 79 -2.55 7.27 -10.39
N THR A 80 -3.75 7.39 -9.85
CA THR A 80 -4.97 7.65 -10.63
C THR A 80 -4.87 8.96 -11.43
N LYS A 81 -4.26 9.99 -10.86
CA LYS A 81 -4.02 11.27 -11.55
C LYS A 81 -3.03 11.16 -12.70
N LEU A 82 -2.19 10.13 -12.69
CA LEU A 82 -1.18 9.88 -13.72
C LEU A 82 -1.70 9.00 -14.85
N GLY A 83 -2.95 8.53 -14.75
CA GLY A 83 -3.55 7.65 -15.75
C GLY A 83 -2.96 6.24 -15.79
N LEU A 84 -2.31 5.81 -14.72
CA LEU A 84 -1.70 4.48 -14.62
C LEU A 84 -2.72 3.48 -14.08
N GLY A 85 -3.30 2.66 -14.95
CA GLY A 85 -4.26 1.62 -14.57
C GLY A 85 -3.60 0.43 -13.88
N THR A 86 -2.75 -0.29 -14.61
CA THR A 86 -2.04 -1.47 -14.07
C THR A 86 -0.74 -1.12 -13.35
N GLY A 87 -0.24 0.09 -13.54
CA GLY A 87 1.02 0.58 -13.02
C GLY A 87 1.98 1.02 -14.12
N GLY A 88 3.11 1.56 -13.74
CA GLY A 88 4.10 2.02 -14.69
C GLY A 88 5.30 2.68 -14.02
N LEU A 89 6.27 3.00 -14.83
CA LEU A 89 7.44 3.78 -14.41
C LEU A 89 7.13 5.27 -14.52
N ILE A 90 7.54 6.03 -13.53
CA ILE A 90 7.41 7.48 -13.52
C ILE A 90 8.74 8.15 -13.17
N SER A 91 8.88 9.41 -13.58
CA SER A 91 10.03 10.24 -13.26
C SER A 91 9.84 10.97 -11.93
N LEU A 92 10.95 11.47 -11.37
CA LEU A 92 10.91 12.34 -10.18
C LEU A 92 10.05 13.59 -10.42
N GLU A 93 10.10 14.14 -11.64
CA GLU A 93 9.32 15.31 -12.02
C GLU A 93 7.81 15.04 -11.96
N GLU A 94 7.39 13.87 -12.45
CA GLU A 94 5.98 13.45 -12.40
C GLU A 94 5.49 13.25 -10.96
N ILE A 95 6.34 12.73 -10.07
CA ILE A 95 6.02 12.61 -8.63
C ILE A 95 5.79 14.00 -8.03
N VAL A 96 6.68 14.93 -8.28
CA VAL A 96 6.57 16.31 -7.76
C VAL A 96 5.33 17.01 -8.31
N LYS A 97 4.99 16.80 -9.58
CA LYS A 97 3.78 17.35 -10.20
C LYS A 97 2.50 16.77 -9.62
N ALA A 98 2.46 15.47 -9.35
CA ALA A 98 1.30 14.79 -8.78
C ALA A 98 1.03 15.22 -7.33
N ARG A 99 2.05 15.69 -6.63
CA ARG A 99 1.98 16.16 -5.24
C ARG A 99 1.23 15.23 -4.28
N PRO A 100 1.60 13.94 -4.21
CA PRO A 100 1.02 13.10 -3.17
C PRO A 100 1.38 13.63 -1.78
N ASP A 101 0.50 13.43 -0.81
CA ASP A 101 0.80 13.82 0.57
C ASP A 101 1.88 12.93 1.17
N PHE A 102 1.86 11.63 0.83
CA PHE A 102 2.83 10.65 1.28
C PHE A 102 3.24 9.72 0.15
N LEU A 103 4.45 9.18 0.25
CA LEU A 103 4.88 8.01 -0.53
C LEU A 103 4.62 6.76 0.30
N LEU A 104 4.14 5.70 -0.33
CA LEU A 104 4.06 4.37 0.24
C LEU A 104 5.20 3.54 -0.32
N VAL A 105 6.12 3.13 0.54
CA VAL A 105 7.30 2.36 0.16
C VAL A 105 7.39 1.07 0.97
N SER A 106 8.12 0.10 0.45
CA SER A 106 8.24 -1.22 1.09
C SER A 106 9.41 -1.33 2.08
N GLU A 107 10.34 -0.39 2.01
CA GLU A 107 11.55 -0.38 2.84
C GLU A 107 11.88 1.05 3.31
N ALA A 108 12.51 1.16 4.45
CA ALA A 108 12.90 2.46 5.00
C ALA A 108 14.01 3.18 4.19
N GLY A 109 14.77 2.44 3.39
CA GLY A 109 15.69 3.01 2.41
C GLY A 109 16.99 3.60 2.96
N ASP A 110 17.58 2.98 3.99
CA ASP A 110 18.84 3.47 4.56
C ASP A 110 20.06 3.25 3.65
N ARG A 111 19.98 2.29 2.73
CA ARG A 111 21.07 1.97 1.80
C ARG A 111 20.53 1.50 0.46
N ALA A 112 21.17 1.97 -0.60
CA ALA A 112 20.93 1.41 -1.93
C ALA A 112 21.65 0.07 -2.05
N GLU A 113 20.90 -1.01 -2.16
CA GLU A 113 21.46 -2.33 -2.45
C GLU A 113 21.76 -2.51 -3.94
N ASP A 114 21.05 -1.76 -4.79
CA ASP A 114 21.22 -1.76 -6.24
C ASP A 114 20.78 -0.42 -6.85
N GLU A 115 20.96 -0.28 -8.16
CA GLU A 115 20.51 0.93 -8.88
C GLU A 115 19.02 1.19 -8.80
N GLY A 116 18.22 0.13 -8.62
CA GLY A 116 16.77 0.25 -8.47
C GLY A 116 16.37 0.92 -7.14
N SER A 117 17.10 0.59 -6.07
CA SER A 117 16.90 1.20 -4.75
C SER A 117 17.40 2.64 -4.73
N ALA A 118 18.39 2.98 -5.55
CA ALA A 118 18.96 4.33 -5.62
C ALA A 118 17.91 5.40 -6.00
N PHE A 119 16.87 5.04 -6.75
CA PHE A 119 15.78 5.95 -7.08
C PHE A 119 15.08 6.47 -5.82
N LEU A 120 14.79 5.60 -4.86
CA LEU A 120 14.13 5.96 -3.60
C LEU A 120 15.01 6.82 -2.67
N LEU A 121 16.33 6.73 -2.86
CA LEU A 121 17.34 7.48 -2.09
C LEU A 121 17.83 8.74 -2.82
N HIS A 122 17.26 9.06 -4.00
CA HIS A 122 17.67 10.23 -4.76
C HIS A 122 17.48 11.51 -3.92
N PRO A 123 18.50 12.39 -3.82
CA PRO A 123 18.43 13.60 -2.98
C PRO A 123 17.24 14.51 -3.27
N ALA A 124 16.83 14.62 -4.54
CA ALA A 124 15.67 15.42 -4.91
C ALA A 124 14.37 14.82 -4.35
N LEU A 125 14.23 13.49 -4.40
CA LEU A 125 13.07 12.81 -3.84
C LEU A 125 13.06 12.94 -2.31
N GLU A 126 14.19 12.76 -1.67
CA GLU A 126 14.33 12.88 -0.21
C GLU A 126 14.02 14.30 0.29
N ARG A 127 14.35 15.31 -0.50
CA ARG A 127 14.06 16.71 -0.17
C ARG A 127 12.55 16.98 -0.07
N PHE A 128 11.77 16.45 -1.02
CA PHE A 128 10.31 16.61 -1.04
C PHE A 128 9.57 15.59 -0.18
N TYR A 129 10.12 14.39 -0.07
CA TYR A 129 9.54 13.26 0.67
C TYR A 129 10.59 12.65 1.61
N PRO A 130 10.92 13.35 2.71
CA PRO A 130 11.79 12.78 3.75
C PRO A 130 11.07 11.63 4.48
N PRO A 131 11.76 10.89 5.36
CA PRO A 131 11.13 9.79 6.12
C PRO A 131 9.81 10.16 6.81
N SER A 132 9.63 11.42 7.22
CA SER A 132 8.38 11.94 7.80
C SER A 132 7.21 12.02 6.82
N LYS A 133 7.45 11.84 5.53
CA LYS A 133 6.44 11.79 4.46
C LYS A 133 6.42 10.46 3.73
N ARG A 134 7.04 9.45 4.28
CA ARG A 134 7.04 8.09 3.73
C ARG A 134 6.36 7.12 4.68
N ILE A 135 5.37 6.41 4.17
CA ILE A 135 4.69 5.32 4.86
C ILE A 135 5.39 4.04 4.45
N VAL A 136 5.91 3.29 5.40
CA VAL A 136 6.65 2.06 5.14
C VAL A 136 5.79 0.84 5.49
N ILE A 137 5.43 0.06 4.48
CA ILE A 137 4.74 -1.23 4.68
C ILE A 137 5.62 -2.32 4.04
N PRO A 138 6.14 -3.29 4.83
CA PRO A 138 6.98 -4.35 4.28
C PRO A 138 6.30 -5.08 3.13
N GLU A 139 7.01 -5.28 2.03
CA GLU A 139 6.49 -5.91 0.82
C GLU A 139 5.86 -7.29 1.09
N ARG A 140 6.47 -8.08 1.99
CA ARG A 140 5.94 -9.39 2.37
C ARG A 140 4.49 -9.38 2.86
N LEU A 141 3.98 -8.23 3.31
CA LEU A 141 2.60 -8.09 3.78
C LEU A 141 1.59 -7.82 2.67
N THR A 142 2.03 -7.41 1.48
CA THR A 142 1.15 -6.96 0.38
C THR A 142 1.32 -7.73 -0.93
N VAL A 143 2.41 -8.48 -1.11
CA VAL A 143 2.73 -9.12 -2.39
C VAL A 143 1.74 -10.21 -2.79
N CYS A 144 1.38 -11.06 -1.85
CA CYS A 144 0.57 -12.25 -2.14
C CYS A 144 -0.91 -12.13 -1.73
N GLY A 145 -1.29 -11.04 -1.12
CA GLY A 145 -2.62 -10.94 -0.50
C GLY A 145 -2.76 -11.89 0.68
N GLY A 146 -3.96 -12.40 0.90
CA GLY A 146 -4.23 -13.38 1.94
C GLY A 146 -4.27 -12.78 3.35
N VAL A 147 -3.98 -13.61 4.34
CA VAL A 147 -4.15 -13.28 5.76
C VAL A 147 -3.20 -12.17 6.27
N MET A 148 -2.11 -11.94 5.57
CA MET A 148 -1.12 -10.92 5.95
C MET A 148 -1.59 -9.49 5.72
N LEU A 149 -2.65 -9.28 4.95
CA LEU A 149 -3.19 -7.94 4.68
C LEU A 149 -3.74 -7.25 5.93
N ALA A 150 -4.26 -8.02 6.90
CA ALA A 150 -4.68 -7.44 8.18
C ALA A 150 -3.48 -6.81 8.91
N ASP A 151 -2.32 -7.47 8.89
CA ASP A 151 -1.09 -6.93 9.45
C ASP A 151 -0.62 -5.69 8.67
N ALA A 152 -0.74 -5.71 7.33
CA ALA A 152 -0.42 -4.54 6.50
C ALA A 152 -1.27 -3.33 6.88
N LEU A 153 -2.56 -3.52 7.14
CA LEU A 153 -3.47 -2.46 7.57
C LEU A 153 -3.11 -1.91 8.96
N ASP A 154 -2.73 -2.77 9.89
CA ASP A 154 -2.29 -2.33 11.21
C ASP A 154 -0.97 -1.54 11.13
N VAL A 155 -0.05 -1.95 10.25
CA VAL A 155 1.18 -1.19 9.97
C VAL A 155 0.84 0.16 9.32
N LEU A 156 -0.11 0.20 8.38
CA LEU A 156 -0.57 1.45 7.76
C LEU A 156 -1.07 2.44 8.81
N VAL A 157 -1.91 2.00 9.74
CA VAL A 157 -2.42 2.84 10.83
C VAL A 157 -1.28 3.38 11.70
N LYS A 158 -0.35 2.51 12.08
CA LYS A 158 0.82 2.89 12.87
C LYS A 158 1.68 3.94 12.16
N GLU A 159 1.92 3.74 10.87
CA GLU A 159 2.73 4.64 10.06
C GLU A 159 2.04 5.99 9.84
N LEU A 160 0.73 6.01 9.60
CA LEU A 160 -0.03 7.25 9.50
C LEU A 160 0.07 8.08 10.79
N LYS A 161 -0.02 7.44 11.94
CA LYS A 161 0.15 8.11 13.24
C LYS A 161 1.58 8.62 13.42
N ARG A 162 2.59 7.94 12.89
CA ARG A 162 3.98 8.37 12.93
C ARG A 162 4.21 9.62 12.08
N VAL A 163 3.72 9.65 10.85
CA VAL A 163 3.96 10.75 9.90
C VAL A 163 3.12 12.00 10.21
N GLU A 164 2.06 11.87 10.98
CA GLU A 164 1.22 12.98 11.43
C GLU A 164 1.81 13.76 12.63
N ARG A 165 2.84 13.24 13.23
CA ARG A 165 3.55 13.90 14.36
C ARG A 165 4.48 15.05 13.87
#